data_d64c5db6f41717262246f5487d9e7408
#
_entry.id   d64c5db6f41717262246f5487d9e7408
#
_cell.length_a   1.000
_cell.length_b   1.000
_cell.length_c   1.000
_cell.angle_alpha   90.00
_cell.angle_beta   90.00
_cell.angle_gamma   90.00
#
_symmetry.space_group_name_H-M   'P 1'
#
loop_
_entity.id
_entity.type
_entity.pdbx_description
1 polymer ?
#
loop_
_entity_poly.entity_id
_entity_poly.type
_entity_poly.pdbx_seq_one_letter_code
_entity_poly.pdbx_strand_id
1 'polypeptide(L)'
;MRKPRVPRRRTPAIPRSPERPRFVLFLTVLSVNVNKIAVLRNSRGGHDPDVVTAARVCLDAGAHGITVHPRPDARHIRTDDVYALAELTRSYGVEFNLEGNPFAPPRADYPGFHALCAQTRPAQATLVPDGDGQLTSDHGFDFVQDLEGLRLQVASLKALGCRVSLFADAGADIVSAAASGADRIELYTGPYAEAFAGGTPDAQLAAFANTARTAAAHGLGVNAGHDLSEGNLRLFLRHVPAVLEVSIGHALISEALYAGLAATVKRYLAVIGER
;
A
#
# COMPACT_ATOMS: atom_id res chain seq x y z
N MET A 1 -72.93 -36.70 22.95
CA MET A 1 -72.59 -36.12 21.61
C MET A 1 -71.38 -35.23 21.71
N ARG A 2 -70.24 -35.67 21.19
CA ARG A 2 -69.00 -34.88 21.19
C ARG A 2 -68.91 -34.11 19.89
N LYS A 3 -68.74 -32.77 19.95
CA LYS A 3 -68.53 -31.90 18.75
C LYS A 3 -67.19 -32.17 18.08
N PRO A 4 -67.09 -32.17 16.75
CA PRO A 4 -65.85 -32.40 16.04
C PRO A 4 -64.90 -31.18 16.18
N ARG A 5 -63.62 -31.44 16.38
CA ARG A 5 -62.52 -30.41 16.39
C ARG A 5 -62.21 -30.02 14.96
N VAL A 6 -62.29 -28.71 14.67
CA VAL A 6 -61.88 -28.12 13.41
C VAL A 6 -60.33 -28.04 13.39
N PRO A 7 -59.67 -28.50 12.34
CA PRO A 7 -58.14 -28.37 12.25
C PRO A 7 -57.72 -26.91 12.04
N ARG A 8 -56.81 -26.46 12.86
CA ARG A 8 -56.18 -25.14 12.69
C ARG A 8 -55.36 -25.12 11.40
N ARG A 9 -55.67 -24.17 10.50
CA ARG A 9 -54.85 -23.87 9.30
C ARG A 9 -53.49 -23.41 9.74
N ARG A 10 -52.42 -24.05 9.24
CA ARG A 10 -51.03 -23.59 9.38
C ARG A 10 -50.84 -22.37 8.49
N THR A 11 -50.44 -21.25 9.08
CA THR A 11 -49.97 -20.05 8.36
C THR A 11 -48.70 -20.39 7.63
N PRO A 12 -48.55 -20.06 6.32
CA PRO A 12 -47.31 -20.28 5.61
C PRO A 12 -46.20 -19.37 6.19
N ALA A 13 -44.99 -19.94 6.39
CA ALA A 13 -43.83 -19.21 6.85
C ALA A 13 -43.44 -18.18 5.80
N ILE A 14 -43.28 -16.93 6.21
CA ILE A 14 -42.73 -15.85 5.37
C ILE A 14 -41.28 -16.19 5.07
N PRO A 15 -40.84 -16.23 3.78
CA PRO A 15 -39.46 -16.45 3.46
C PRO A 15 -38.62 -15.29 4.04
N ARG A 16 -37.55 -15.63 4.77
CA ARG A 16 -36.58 -14.65 5.24
C ARG A 16 -35.92 -14.00 4.02
N SER A 17 -35.96 -12.68 3.97
CA SER A 17 -35.19 -11.91 2.97
C SER A 17 -33.72 -12.29 3.05
N PRO A 18 -32.99 -12.37 1.90
CA PRO A 18 -31.57 -12.64 1.90
C PRO A 18 -30.85 -11.58 2.73
N GLU A 19 -30.04 -12.02 3.69
CA GLU A 19 -29.22 -11.15 4.49
C GLU A 19 -28.32 -10.34 3.53
N ARG A 20 -28.45 -9.02 3.61
CA ARG A 20 -27.54 -8.13 2.87
C ARG A 20 -26.13 -8.42 3.36
N PRO A 21 -25.14 -8.56 2.46
CA PRO A 21 -23.76 -8.75 2.88
C PRO A 21 -23.37 -7.63 3.85
N ARG A 22 -22.94 -7.99 5.05
CA ARG A 22 -22.33 -7.05 5.99
C ARG A 22 -21.05 -6.57 5.35
N PHE A 23 -21.04 -5.36 4.82
CA PHE A 23 -19.80 -4.68 4.48
C PHE A 23 -19.02 -4.49 5.78
N VAL A 24 -17.97 -5.29 5.98
CA VAL A 24 -16.97 -4.99 6.98
C VAL A 24 -16.22 -3.76 6.45
N LEU A 25 -16.49 -2.61 7.03
CA LEU A 25 -15.69 -1.40 6.76
C LEU A 25 -14.28 -1.68 7.29
N PHE A 26 -13.37 -2.07 6.44
CA PHE A 26 -11.96 -2.05 6.75
C PHE A 26 -11.52 -0.59 6.79
N LEU A 27 -11.01 -0.14 7.93
CA LEU A 27 -10.37 1.17 8.02
C LEU A 27 -9.08 1.11 7.18
N THR A 28 -8.95 2.00 6.20
CA THR A 28 -7.68 2.17 5.50
C THR A 28 -6.66 2.76 6.46
N VAL A 29 -5.46 2.22 6.43
CA VAL A 29 -4.34 2.73 7.24
C VAL A 29 -3.44 3.62 6.40
N LEU A 30 -2.73 4.56 7.05
CA LEU A 30 -1.74 5.44 6.43
C LEU A 30 -0.34 4.92 6.77
N SER A 31 0.43 4.53 5.76
CA SER A 31 1.87 4.38 5.83
C SER A 31 2.54 5.61 5.20
N VAL A 32 3.43 6.27 5.93
CA VAL A 32 4.14 7.45 5.41
C VAL A 32 5.45 7.02 4.76
N ASN A 33 5.58 7.30 3.46
CA ASN A 33 6.81 7.06 2.74
C ASN A 33 7.77 8.24 2.93
N VAL A 34 8.89 8.01 3.61
CA VAL A 34 9.86 9.06 3.98
C VAL A 34 11.03 9.24 2.99
N ASN A 35 10.95 8.63 1.80
CA ASN A 35 12.02 8.73 0.79
C ASN A 35 12.39 10.18 0.45
N LYS A 36 11.40 11.10 0.38
CA LYS A 36 11.66 12.51 0.00
C LYS A 36 12.41 13.29 1.08
N ILE A 37 12.29 12.90 2.34
CA ILE A 37 13.15 13.41 3.42
C ILE A 37 14.61 13.03 3.16
N ALA A 38 14.84 11.77 2.78
CA ALA A 38 16.16 11.29 2.43
C ALA A 38 16.73 11.96 1.16
N VAL A 39 15.91 12.25 0.15
CA VAL A 39 16.30 13.04 -1.03
C VAL A 39 16.81 14.41 -0.60
N LEU A 40 16.07 15.11 0.26
CA LEU A 40 16.47 16.43 0.75
C LEU A 40 17.79 16.37 1.52
N ARG A 41 17.94 15.40 2.43
CA ARG A 41 19.21 15.16 3.14
C ARG A 41 20.38 14.93 2.18
N ASN A 42 20.18 14.06 1.18
CA ASN A 42 21.23 13.67 0.25
C ASN A 42 21.65 14.81 -0.68
N SER A 43 20.80 15.82 -0.90
CA SER A 43 21.13 16.98 -1.75
C SER A 43 22.34 17.76 -1.27
N ARG A 44 22.72 17.62 0.01
CA ARG A 44 23.92 18.24 0.60
C ARG A 44 24.94 17.24 1.15
N GLY A 45 24.68 15.94 1.04
CA GLY A 45 25.57 14.88 1.53
C GLY A 45 25.71 14.83 3.07
N GLY A 46 24.87 15.57 3.81
CA GLY A 46 24.90 15.63 5.27
C GLY A 46 23.99 14.62 5.95
N HIS A 47 23.58 14.97 7.18
CA HIS A 47 22.65 14.17 8.00
C HIS A 47 21.28 14.82 8.17
N ASP A 48 21.11 16.08 7.79
CA ASP A 48 19.86 16.85 7.92
C ASP A 48 19.16 17.01 6.56
N PRO A 49 17.81 16.90 6.55
CA PRO A 49 16.93 16.46 7.65
C PRO A 49 17.15 14.99 7.98
N ASP A 50 17.13 14.65 9.28
CA ASP A 50 17.26 13.28 9.75
C ASP A 50 15.99 12.46 9.47
N VAL A 51 16.14 11.34 8.76
CA VAL A 51 15.03 10.50 8.28
C VAL A 51 14.30 9.80 9.44
N VAL A 52 15.05 9.39 10.46
CA VAL A 52 14.49 8.71 11.66
C VAL A 52 13.67 9.69 12.48
N THR A 53 14.17 10.91 12.66
CA THR A 53 13.43 11.99 13.33
C THR A 53 12.14 12.34 12.58
N ALA A 54 12.19 12.43 11.24
CA ALA A 54 10.99 12.69 10.44
C ALA A 54 9.98 11.54 10.56
N ALA A 55 10.42 10.28 10.53
CA ALA A 55 9.56 9.13 10.74
C ALA A 55 8.91 9.15 12.14
N ARG A 56 9.66 9.49 13.18
CA ARG A 56 9.15 9.66 14.54
C ARG A 56 8.04 10.71 14.61
N VAL A 57 8.23 11.87 13.97
CA VAL A 57 7.19 12.92 13.89
C VAL A 57 5.92 12.40 13.21
N CYS A 58 6.05 11.58 12.15
CA CYS A 58 4.89 10.97 11.48
C CYS A 58 4.15 10.00 12.42
N LEU A 59 4.89 9.14 13.13
CA LEU A 59 4.32 8.17 14.07
C LEU A 59 3.66 8.86 15.28
N ASP A 60 4.29 9.88 15.86
CA ASP A 60 3.73 10.68 16.96
C ASP A 60 2.47 11.43 16.51
N ALA A 61 2.33 11.74 15.23
CA ALA A 61 1.13 12.35 14.64
C ALA A 61 0.01 11.34 14.35
N GLY A 62 0.27 10.02 14.52
CA GLY A 62 -0.71 8.95 14.39
C GLY A 62 -0.61 8.13 13.10
N ALA A 63 0.46 8.24 12.31
CA ALA A 63 0.68 7.35 11.17
C ALA A 63 0.72 5.88 11.62
N HIS A 64 0.15 4.98 10.82
CA HIS A 64 0.03 3.57 11.16
C HIS A 64 1.25 2.75 10.74
N GLY A 65 2.13 3.31 9.92
CA GLY A 65 3.34 2.67 9.46
C GLY A 65 4.28 3.64 8.75
N ILE A 66 5.48 3.13 8.47
CA ILE A 66 6.50 3.82 7.69
C ILE A 66 6.86 2.94 6.49
N THR A 67 6.94 3.57 5.32
CA THR A 67 7.39 2.96 4.08
C THR A 67 8.70 3.57 3.62
N VAL A 68 9.62 2.73 3.15
CA VAL A 68 10.86 3.17 2.52
C VAL A 68 11.22 2.29 1.32
N HIS A 69 11.89 2.92 0.34
CA HIS A 69 12.36 2.26 -0.86
C HIS A 69 13.88 2.47 -1.03
N PRO A 70 14.74 1.63 -0.44
CA PRO A 70 16.17 1.68 -0.68
C PRO A 70 16.47 1.23 -2.10
N ARG A 71 16.92 2.16 -2.95
CA ARG A 71 17.36 1.83 -4.33
C ARG A 71 18.84 1.48 -4.35
N PRO A 72 19.28 0.63 -5.30
CA PRO A 72 20.70 0.22 -5.40
C PRO A 72 21.69 1.37 -5.57
N ASP A 73 21.24 2.53 -6.08
CA ASP A 73 22.07 3.74 -6.28
C ASP A 73 22.06 4.68 -5.07
N ALA A 74 21.38 4.34 -4.00
CA ALA A 74 21.28 5.09 -2.75
C ALA A 74 20.87 6.57 -2.93
N ARG A 75 20.08 6.88 -4.01
CA ARG A 75 19.65 8.26 -4.31
C ARG A 75 18.82 8.92 -3.20
N HIS A 76 18.21 8.10 -2.32
CA HIS A 76 17.46 8.59 -1.16
C HIS A 76 17.73 7.73 0.08
N ILE A 77 16.96 6.70 0.38
CA ILE A 77 17.14 5.82 1.54
C ILE A 77 18.45 5.04 1.42
N ARG A 78 19.26 5.08 2.45
CA ARG A 78 20.51 4.33 2.61
C ARG A 78 20.24 3.06 3.41
N THR A 79 21.15 2.10 3.32
CA THR A 79 21.07 0.85 4.08
C THR A 79 20.93 1.07 5.60
N ASP A 80 21.69 2.00 6.16
CA ASP A 80 21.62 2.32 7.59
C ASP A 80 20.26 2.93 8.00
N ASP A 81 19.63 3.73 7.11
CA ASP A 81 18.29 4.24 7.34
C ASP A 81 17.29 3.09 7.48
N VAL A 82 17.41 2.04 6.64
CA VAL A 82 16.52 0.88 6.68
C VAL A 82 16.59 0.19 8.04
N TYR A 83 17.79 -0.02 8.57
CA TYR A 83 17.98 -0.66 9.89
C TYR A 83 17.41 0.20 11.01
N ALA A 84 17.73 1.49 11.01
CA ALA A 84 17.27 2.42 12.05
C ALA A 84 15.74 2.59 12.04
N LEU A 85 15.12 2.65 10.86
CA LEU A 85 13.66 2.75 10.73
C LEU A 85 12.94 1.46 11.09
N ALA A 86 13.51 0.29 10.80
CA ALA A 86 12.98 -0.99 11.23
C ALA A 86 12.98 -1.11 12.76
N GLU A 87 14.01 -0.62 13.44
CA GLU A 87 14.06 -0.56 14.89
C GLU A 87 13.05 0.43 15.47
N LEU A 88 12.96 1.63 14.88
CA LEU A 88 12.00 2.64 15.29
C LEU A 88 10.55 2.09 15.20
N THR A 89 10.15 1.56 14.06
CA THR A 89 8.78 1.07 13.86
C THR A 89 8.45 -0.08 14.80
N ARG A 90 9.42 -0.96 15.07
CA ARG A 90 9.29 -2.04 16.07
C ARG A 90 9.06 -1.46 17.48
N SER A 91 9.78 -0.39 17.85
CA SER A 91 9.62 0.25 19.16
C SER A 91 8.26 0.91 19.33
N TYR A 92 7.62 1.35 18.24
CA TYR A 92 6.26 1.91 18.22
C TYR A 92 5.17 0.83 18.09
N GLY A 93 5.52 -0.42 17.76
CA GLY A 93 4.56 -1.50 17.49
C GLY A 93 3.71 -1.25 16.22
N VAL A 94 4.27 -0.56 15.23
CA VAL A 94 3.61 -0.23 13.95
C VAL A 94 4.25 -0.96 12.78
N GLU A 95 3.59 -0.97 11.62
CA GLU A 95 4.11 -1.64 10.44
C GLU A 95 5.30 -0.90 9.80
N PHE A 96 6.29 -1.70 9.39
CA PHE A 96 7.37 -1.27 8.50
C PHE A 96 7.16 -1.93 7.14
N ASN A 97 7.05 -1.12 6.08
CA ASN A 97 6.97 -1.57 4.69
C ASN A 97 8.30 -1.26 3.98
N LEU A 98 8.93 -2.28 3.45
CA LEU A 98 10.14 -2.15 2.62
C LEU A 98 9.76 -2.37 1.16
N GLU A 99 10.00 -1.37 0.32
CA GLU A 99 9.77 -1.44 -1.13
C GLU A 99 11.09 -1.70 -1.86
N GLY A 100 11.06 -2.41 -2.97
CA GLY A 100 12.24 -2.58 -3.81
C GLY A 100 12.06 -3.57 -4.95
N ASN A 101 13.01 -3.51 -5.90
CA ASN A 101 13.11 -4.49 -6.96
C ASN A 101 13.80 -5.75 -6.43
N PRO A 102 13.09 -6.90 -6.36
CA PRO A 102 13.67 -8.15 -5.84
C PRO A 102 14.74 -8.75 -6.75
N PHE A 103 14.80 -8.30 -8.01
CA PHE A 103 15.76 -8.78 -9.02
C PHE A 103 17.02 -7.90 -9.10
N ALA A 104 17.05 -6.74 -8.43
CA ALA A 104 18.21 -5.85 -8.43
C ALA A 104 19.39 -6.50 -7.69
N PRO A 105 20.57 -6.59 -8.32
CA PRO A 105 21.74 -7.18 -7.68
C PRO A 105 22.29 -6.28 -6.56
N PRO A 106 22.99 -6.86 -5.58
CA PRO A 106 23.74 -6.09 -4.60
C PRO A 106 24.77 -5.16 -5.27
N ARG A 107 24.98 -3.97 -4.69
CA ARG A 107 25.95 -2.96 -5.16
C ARG A 107 26.48 -2.14 -3.99
N ALA A 108 27.79 -1.86 -3.96
CA ALA A 108 28.40 -1.03 -2.94
C ALA A 108 27.78 -1.25 -1.54
N ASP A 109 27.11 -0.24 -0.99
CA ASP A 109 26.47 -0.29 0.33
C ASP A 109 25.02 -0.86 0.30
N TYR A 110 24.53 -1.29 -0.87
CA TYR A 110 23.23 -1.93 -1.02
C TYR A 110 23.38 -3.46 -1.05
N PRO A 111 23.02 -4.17 0.02
CA PRO A 111 23.24 -5.63 0.11
C PRO A 111 22.24 -6.46 -0.70
N GLY A 112 21.27 -5.81 -1.36
CA GLY A 112 20.17 -6.46 -2.05
C GLY A 112 18.88 -6.49 -1.23
N PHE A 113 17.74 -6.48 -1.93
CA PHE A 113 16.41 -6.39 -1.31
C PHE A 113 16.14 -7.52 -0.31
N HIS A 114 16.40 -8.77 -0.70
CA HIS A 114 16.23 -9.94 0.17
C HIS A 114 17.10 -9.90 1.41
N ALA A 115 18.34 -9.43 1.30
CA ALA A 115 19.24 -9.30 2.45
C ALA A 115 18.72 -8.26 3.44
N LEU A 116 18.19 -7.14 2.96
CA LEU A 116 17.54 -6.13 3.80
C LEU A 116 16.30 -6.71 4.50
N CYS A 117 15.43 -7.41 3.77
CA CYS A 117 14.26 -8.08 4.35
C CYS A 117 14.64 -9.14 5.39
N ALA A 118 15.69 -9.93 5.12
CA ALA A 118 16.15 -10.96 6.06
C ALA A 118 16.64 -10.37 7.39
N GLN A 119 17.32 -9.22 7.34
CA GLN A 119 17.89 -8.55 8.52
C GLN A 119 16.82 -7.76 9.29
N THR A 120 15.90 -7.09 8.60
CA THR A 120 14.92 -6.20 9.24
C THR A 120 13.59 -6.87 9.53
N ARG A 121 13.23 -7.94 8.80
CA ARG A 121 11.94 -8.64 8.88
C ARG A 121 10.77 -7.67 8.88
N PRO A 122 10.60 -6.89 7.80
CA PRO A 122 9.52 -5.92 7.71
C PRO A 122 8.16 -6.62 7.77
N ALA A 123 7.15 -5.94 8.30
CA ALA A 123 5.78 -6.44 8.29
C ALA A 123 5.27 -6.66 6.87
N GLN A 124 5.68 -5.80 5.94
CA GLN A 124 5.35 -5.89 4.52
C GLN A 124 6.61 -5.67 3.65
N ALA A 125 6.70 -6.44 2.58
CA ALA A 125 7.65 -6.27 1.49
C ALA A 125 6.85 -5.98 0.22
N THR A 126 6.99 -4.77 -0.33
CA THR A 126 6.34 -4.36 -1.59
C THR A 126 7.33 -4.47 -2.73
N LEU A 127 7.06 -5.37 -3.67
CA LEU A 127 7.91 -5.61 -4.83
C LEU A 127 7.54 -4.63 -5.95
N VAL A 128 8.54 -3.97 -6.52
CA VAL A 128 8.39 -3.02 -7.63
C VAL A 128 9.35 -3.36 -8.78
N PRO A 129 8.96 -3.18 -10.07
CA PRO A 129 9.80 -3.56 -11.20
C PRO A 129 10.83 -2.49 -11.61
N ASP A 130 11.30 -1.68 -10.68
CA ASP A 130 12.15 -0.52 -10.94
C ASP A 130 13.48 -0.86 -11.60
N GLY A 131 13.79 -0.17 -12.70
CA GLY A 131 15.11 -0.17 -13.33
C GLY A 131 16.00 0.99 -12.90
N ASP A 132 17.30 0.91 -13.20
CA ASP A 132 18.29 1.93 -12.81
C ASP A 132 18.04 3.31 -13.43
N GLY A 133 17.52 3.36 -14.66
CA GLY A 133 17.27 4.60 -15.39
C GLY A 133 15.99 5.33 -15.02
N GLN A 134 15.12 4.74 -14.21
CA GLN A 134 13.84 5.33 -13.84
C GLN A 134 14.01 6.37 -12.73
N LEU A 135 13.36 7.53 -12.90
CA LEU A 135 13.34 8.59 -11.88
C LEU A 135 12.53 8.17 -10.65
N THR A 136 11.43 7.48 -10.88
CA THR A 136 10.51 6.95 -9.86
C THR A 136 9.88 5.66 -10.37
N SER A 137 9.15 4.94 -9.51
CA SER A 137 8.32 3.80 -9.92
C SER A 137 7.15 4.32 -10.74
N ASP A 138 7.03 3.94 -12.01
CA ASP A 138 6.08 4.51 -12.97
C ASP A 138 5.19 3.45 -13.66
N HIS A 139 5.32 2.19 -13.26
CA HIS A 139 4.48 1.07 -13.72
C HIS A 139 4.56 -0.13 -12.78
N GLY A 140 3.56 -1.01 -12.87
CA GLY A 140 3.51 -2.30 -12.19
C GLY A 140 4.24 -3.42 -12.95
N PHE A 141 4.25 -4.63 -12.37
CA PHE A 141 4.77 -5.82 -13.04
C PHE A 141 3.87 -6.27 -14.21
N ASP A 142 4.49 -6.84 -15.25
CA ASP A 142 3.78 -7.71 -16.18
C ASP A 142 3.61 -9.10 -15.55
N PHE A 143 2.49 -9.32 -14.88
CA PHE A 143 2.26 -10.54 -14.10
C PHE A 143 2.21 -11.81 -14.96
N VAL A 144 2.02 -11.72 -16.27
CA VAL A 144 2.05 -12.87 -17.15
C VAL A 144 3.50 -13.27 -17.46
N GLN A 145 4.33 -12.30 -17.82
CA GLN A 145 5.74 -12.55 -18.17
C GLN A 145 6.60 -12.83 -16.93
N ASP A 146 6.34 -12.12 -15.82
CA ASP A 146 7.16 -12.19 -14.63
C ASP A 146 6.75 -13.27 -13.63
N LEU A 147 5.66 -14.00 -13.89
CA LEU A 147 5.01 -14.90 -12.92
C LEU A 147 5.98 -15.88 -12.24
N GLU A 148 6.79 -16.59 -12.99
CA GLU A 148 7.69 -17.62 -12.43
C GLU A 148 8.79 -16.98 -11.56
N GLY A 149 9.32 -15.84 -11.99
CA GLY A 149 10.27 -15.06 -11.21
C GLY A 149 9.64 -14.57 -9.90
N LEU A 150 8.44 -13.99 -9.99
CA LEU A 150 7.71 -13.47 -8.83
C LEU A 150 7.35 -14.57 -7.83
N ARG A 151 6.96 -15.75 -8.27
CA ARG A 151 6.67 -16.90 -7.38
C ARG A 151 7.85 -17.23 -6.46
N LEU A 152 9.06 -17.25 -7.00
CA LEU A 152 10.26 -17.54 -6.23
C LEU A 152 10.55 -16.44 -5.23
N GLN A 153 10.42 -15.17 -5.64
CA GLN A 153 10.66 -14.01 -4.78
C GLN A 153 9.63 -13.97 -3.64
N VAL A 154 8.35 -14.11 -3.98
CA VAL A 154 7.24 -14.14 -3.01
C VAL A 154 7.43 -15.26 -1.99
N ALA A 155 7.70 -16.49 -2.44
CA ALA A 155 7.91 -17.62 -1.54
C ALA A 155 9.09 -17.39 -0.58
N SER A 156 10.20 -16.82 -1.07
CA SER A 156 11.36 -16.50 -0.26
C SER A 156 11.06 -15.46 0.82
N LEU A 157 10.35 -14.38 0.47
CA LEU A 157 10.00 -13.31 1.41
C LEU A 157 8.95 -13.77 2.44
N LYS A 158 7.98 -14.58 2.02
CA LYS A 158 7.00 -15.20 2.96
C LYS A 158 7.68 -16.14 3.94
N ALA A 159 8.73 -16.85 3.54
CA ALA A 159 9.53 -17.68 4.46
C ALA A 159 10.26 -16.84 5.54
N LEU A 160 10.51 -15.55 5.28
CA LEU A 160 11.02 -14.60 6.27
C LEU A 160 9.91 -14.04 7.20
N GLY A 161 8.64 -14.36 6.93
CA GLY A 161 7.48 -13.87 7.68
C GLY A 161 6.93 -12.53 7.16
N CYS A 162 7.37 -12.05 5.99
CA CYS A 162 6.85 -10.84 5.38
C CYS A 162 5.48 -11.09 4.72
N ARG A 163 4.55 -10.16 4.85
CA ARG A 163 3.42 -10.01 3.94
C ARG A 163 3.96 -9.44 2.62
N VAL A 164 3.64 -10.05 1.49
CA VAL A 164 4.17 -9.63 0.20
C VAL A 164 3.10 -8.90 -0.60
N SER A 165 3.41 -7.67 -1.05
CA SER A 165 2.60 -6.84 -1.93
C SER A 165 3.31 -6.67 -3.28
N LEU A 166 2.55 -6.68 -4.40
CA LEU A 166 3.09 -6.51 -5.74
C LEU A 166 2.57 -5.20 -6.35
N PHE A 167 3.47 -4.37 -6.86
CA PHE A 167 3.12 -3.12 -7.53
C PHE A 167 2.39 -3.42 -8.84
N ALA A 168 1.21 -2.81 -9.04
CA ALA A 168 0.27 -3.20 -10.08
C ALA A 168 -0.38 -1.98 -10.74
N ASP A 169 -0.48 -2.03 -12.07
CA ASP A 169 -1.28 -1.07 -12.82
C ASP A 169 -2.78 -1.37 -12.73
N ALA A 170 -3.60 -0.34 -12.93
CA ALA A 170 -5.02 -0.56 -13.16
C ALA A 170 -5.23 -1.36 -14.45
N GLY A 171 -5.99 -2.47 -14.38
CA GLY A 171 -6.21 -3.37 -15.50
C GLY A 171 -5.18 -4.47 -15.68
N ALA A 172 -4.18 -4.59 -14.79
CA ALA A 172 -3.22 -5.69 -14.80
C ALA A 172 -3.89 -7.06 -14.67
N ASP A 173 -3.21 -8.13 -15.09
CA ASP A 173 -3.68 -9.51 -14.94
C ASP A 173 -3.59 -9.96 -13.47
N ILE A 174 -4.67 -9.71 -12.73
CA ILE A 174 -4.79 -10.04 -11.31
C ILE A 174 -4.84 -11.55 -11.06
N VAL A 175 -5.27 -12.36 -12.04
CA VAL A 175 -5.27 -13.82 -11.90
C VAL A 175 -3.84 -14.33 -11.80
N SER A 176 -2.97 -13.87 -12.67
CA SER A 176 -1.54 -14.18 -12.61
C SER A 176 -0.86 -13.57 -11.36
N ALA A 177 -1.23 -12.34 -10.96
CA ALA A 177 -0.76 -11.77 -9.71
C ALA A 177 -1.09 -12.67 -8.51
N ALA A 178 -2.32 -13.15 -8.39
CA ALA A 178 -2.74 -14.07 -7.33
C ALA A 178 -2.01 -15.43 -7.41
N ALA A 179 -1.77 -15.92 -8.63
CA ALA A 179 -1.03 -17.17 -8.84
C ALA A 179 0.44 -17.09 -8.41
N SER A 180 1.01 -15.89 -8.23
CA SER A 180 2.35 -15.72 -7.64
C SER A 180 2.43 -16.11 -6.16
N GLY A 181 1.29 -16.19 -5.47
CA GLY A 181 1.21 -16.46 -4.03
C GLY A 181 1.38 -15.21 -3.15
N ALA A 182 1.37 -14.00 -3.74
CA ALA A 182 1.40 -12.76 -2.99
C ALA A 182 0.16 -12.59 -2.09
N ASP A 183 0.26 -11.72 -1.09
CA ASP A 183 -0.83 -11.45 -0.15
C ASP A 183 -1.64 -10.21 -0.56
N ARG A 184 -1.00 -9.26 -1.26
CA ARG A 184 -1.57 -7.98 -1.68
C ARG A 184 -1.08 -7.56 -3.06
N ILE A 185 -1.81 -6.64 -3.65
CA ILE A 185 -1.29 -5.76 -4.70
C ILE A 185 -1.26 -4.32 -4.16
N GLU A 186 -0.34 -3.50 -4.68
CA GLU A 186 -0.34 -2.05 -4.48
C GLU A 186 -0.61 -1.36 -5.81
N LEU A 187 -1.73 -0.66 -5.89
CA LEU A 187 -2.16 0.04 -7.10
C LEU A 187 -1.31 1.28 -7.33
N TYR A 188 -0.65 1.34 -8.49
CA TYR A 188 0.06 2.54 -8.95
C TYR A 188 -0.91 3.63 -9.37
N THR A 189 -1.00 4.71 -8.62
CA THR A 189 -2.05 5.73 -8.78
C THR A 189 -1.65 6.93 -9.63
N GLY A 190 -0.49 6.93 -10.29
CA GLY A 190 -0.05 8.00 -11.18
C GLY A 190 -1.06 8.39 -12.25
N PRO A 191 -1.59 7.43 -13.06
CA PRO A 191 -2.58 7.74 -14.08
C PRO A 191 -3.88 8.38 -13.53
N TYR A 192 -4.29 7.98 -12.31
CA TYR A 192 -5.41 8.63 -11.65
C TYR A 192 -5.09 10.06 -11.23
N ALA A 193 -3.93 10.29 -10.63
CA ALA A 193 -3.53 11.63 -10.18
C ALA A 193 -3.43 12.61 -11.35
N GLU A 194 -2.90 12.17 -12.50
CA GLU A 194 -2.86 12.95 -13.74
C GLU A 194 -4.26 13.25 -14.26
N ALA A 195 -5.13 12.24 -14.36
CA ALA A 195 -6.51 12.41 -14.80
C ALA A 195 -7.31 13.32 -13.85
N PHE A 196 -7.07 13.23 -12.54
CA PHE A 196 -7.68 14.10 -11.55
C PHE A 196 -7.26 15.56 -11.75
N ALA A 197 -5.98 15.83 -11.96
CA ALA A 197 -5.48 17.16 -12.26
C ALA A 197 -6.04 17.73 -13.58
N GLY A 198 -6.28 16.85 -14.56
CA GLY A 198 -6.93 17.17 -15.83
C GLY A 198 -8.45 17.33 -15.75
N GLY A 199 -9.09 17.08 -14.61
CA GLY A 199 -10.55 17.18 -14.41
C GLY A 199 -11.36 16.01 -14.97
N THR A 200 -10.74 14.89 -15.34
CA THR A 200 -11.38 13.73 -15.99
C THR A 200 -11.06 12.39 -15.31
N PRO A 201 -11.25 12.24 -13.97
CA PRO A 201 -10.79 11.06 -13.24
C PRO A 201 -11.67 9.80 -13.41
N ASP A 202 -12.89 9.92 -13.93
CA ASP A 202 -13.93 8.87 -13.84
C ASP A 202 -13.51 7.54 -14.48
N ALA A 203 -12.88 7.59 -15.66
CA ALA A 203 -12.44 6.39 -16.36
C ALA A 203 -11.35 5.66 -15.57
N GLN A 204 -10.41 6.38 -14.98
CA GLN A 204 -9.36 5.83 -14.14
C GLN A 204 -9.95 5.24 -12.86
N LEU A 205 -10.84 5.97 -12.18
CA LEU A 205 -11.52 5.46 -10.98
C LEU A 205 -12.27 4.15 -11.25
N ALA A 206 -12.95 4.04 -12.40
CA ALA A 206 -13.64 2.81 -12.80
C ALA A 206 -12.65 1.65 -13.02
N ALA A 207 -11.50 1.91 -13.66
CA ALA A 207 -10.45 0.91 -13.88
C ALA A 207 -9.87 0.43 -12.55
N PHE A 208 -9.50 1.35 -11.64
CA PHE A 208 -8.98 1.03 -10.32
C PHE A 208 -10.00 0.24 -9.48
N ALA A 209 -11.26 0.66 -9.47
CA ALA A 209 -12.33 -0.05 -8.76
C ALA A 209 -12.54 -1.48 -9.30
N ASN A 210 -12.42 -1.68 -10.62
CA ASN A 210 -12.51 -3.00 -11.23
C ASN A 210 -11.33 -3.89 -10.82
N THR A 211 -10.10 -3.37 -10.92
CA THR A 211 -8.89 -4.10 -10.54
C THR A 211 -8.94 -4.50 -9.07
N ALA A 212 -9.33 -3.59 -8.18
CA ALA A 212 -9.47 -3.88 -6.74
C ALA A 212 -10.53 -4.95 -6.45
N ARG A 213 -11.68 -4.93 -7.16
CA ARG A 213 -12.71 -5.99 -7.02
C ARG A 213 -12.18 -7.34 -7.48
N THR A 214 -11.46 -7.39 -8.59
CA THR A 214 -10.84 -8.61 -9.10
C THR A 214 -9.81 -9.14 -8.12
N ALA A 215 -8.97 -8.27 -7.54
CA ALA A 215 -7.98 -8.65 -6.52
C ALA A 215 -8.67 -9.28 -5.30
N ALA A 216 -9.69 -8.65 -4.76
CA ALA A 216 -10.45 -9.17 -3.63
C ALA A 216 -11.14 -10.52 -3.94
N ALA A 217 -11.67 -10.71 -5.17
CA ALA A 217 -12.28 -11.97 -5.60
C ALA A 217 -11.25 -13.10 -5.70
N HIS A 218 -9.97 -12.80 -5.92
CA HIS A 218 -8.87 -13.77 -5.95
C HIS A 218 -8.09 -13.85 -4.63
N GLY A 219 -8.61 -13.26 -3.54
CA GLY A 219 -8.02 -13.37 -2.20
C GLY A 219 -6.84 -12.44 -1.94
N LEU A 220 -6.56 -11.49 -2.84
CA LEU A 220 -5.54 -10.47 -2.63
C LEU A 220 -6.11 -9.25 -1.89
N GLY A 221 -5.40 -8.78 -0.87
CA GLY A 221 -5.61 -7.45 -0.31
C GLY A 221 -5.20 -6.36 -1.31
N VAL A 222 -5.70 -5.15 -1.11
CA VAL A 222 -5.42 -4.01 -1.97
C VAL A 222 -4.81 -2.88 -1.17
N ASN A 223 -3.62 -2.47 -1.55
CA ASN A 223 -2.98 -1.21 -1.15
C ASN A 223 -3.03 -0.23 -2.33
N ALA A 224 -2.77 1.04 -2.08
CA ALA A 224 -2.61 2.03 -3.12
C ALA A 224 -1.57 3.07 -2.71
N GLY A 225 -0.85 3.63 -3.67
CA GLY A 225 0.19 4.59 -3.34
C GLY A 225 0.74 5.33 -4.54
N HIS A 226 1.85 6.03 -4.28
CA HIS A 226 2.71 6.81 -5.15
C HIS A 226 2.23 8.27 -5.31
N ASP A 227 1.13 8.57 -6.03
CA ASP A 227 0.74 9.96 -6.38
C ASP A 227 -0.56 10.42 -5.70
N LEU A 228 -1.00 9.74 -4.65
CA LEU A 228 -2.12 10.20 -3.84
C LEU A 228 -1.71 11.44 -3.02
N SER A 229 -2.61 12.43 -2.98
CA SER A 229 -2.45 13.69 -2.28
C SER A 229 -3.66 13.97 -1.39
N GLU A 230 -3.58 14.96 -0.48
CA GLU A 230 -4.74 15.38 0.32
C GLU A 230 -5.95 15.71 -0.56
N GLY A 231 -5.70 16.32 -1.74
CA GLY A 231 -6.76 16.75 -2.64
C GLY A 231 -7.48 15.61 -3.39
N ASN A 232 -6.78 14.54 -3.74
CA ASN A 232 -7.35 13.45 -4.56
C ASN A 232 -7.70 12.18 -3.76
N LEU A 233 -7.16 11.99 -2.58
CA LEU A 233 -7.28 10.78 -1.77
C LEU A 233 -8.73 10.42 -1.42
N ARG A 234 -9.54 11.39 -1.00
CA ARG A 234 -10.94 11.16 -0.62
C ARG A 234 -11.77 10.59 -1.77
N LEU A 235 -11.63 11.18 -2.95
CA LEU A 235 -12.35 10.72 -4.14
C LEU A 235 -11.94 9.30 -4.50
N PHE A 236 -10.63 9.00 -4.47
CA PHE A 236 -10.10 7.67 -4.74
C PHE A 236 -10.69 6.63 -3.79
N LEU A 237 -10.61 6.85 -2.48
CA LEU A 237 -11.08 5.89 -1.47
C LEU A 237 -12.59 5.65 -1.51
N ARG A 238 -13.40 6.64 -1.93
CA ARG A 238 -14.85 6.46 -2.14
C ARG A 238 -15.17 5.53 -3.31
N HIS A 239 -14.34 5.54 -4.36
CA HIS A 239 -14.56 4.70 -5.55
C HIS A 239 -13.87 3.34 -5.43
N VAL A 240 -12.80 3.24 -4.62
CA VAL A 240 -12.02 2.01 -4.39
C VAL A 240 -12.04 1.65 -2.90
N PRO A 241 -13.21 1.29 -2.33
CA PRO A 241 -13.37 1.09 -0.88
C PRO A 241 -12.62 -0.12 -0.31
N ALA A 242 -12.10 -1.01 -1.17
CA ALA A 242 -11.34 -2.21 -0.78
C ALA A 242 -9.89 -1.90 -0.37
N VAL A 243 -9.43 -0.65 -0.48
CA VAL A 243 -8.07 -0.26 -0.11
C VAL A 243 -7.86 -0.39 1.39
N LEU A 244 -6.91 -1.23 1.77
CA LEU A 244 -6.54 -1.52 3.16
C LEU A 244 -5.47 -0.56 3.69
N GLU A 245 -4.58 -0.09 2.81
CA GLU A 245 -3.45 0.77 3.15
C GLU A 245 -3.17 1.74 2.02
N VAL A 246 -2.84 2.97 2.38
CA VAL A 246 -2.24 3.93 1.44
C VAL A 246 -0.83 4.27 1.87
N SER A 247 0.13 4.16 0.92
CA SER A 247 1.54 4.52 1.09
C SER A 247 1.79 5.84 0.37
N ILE A 248 1.95 6.93 1.13
CA ILE A 248 2.03 8.28 0.55
C ILE A 248 3.34 8.95 0.93
N GLY A 249 4.07 9.42 -0.09
CA GLY A 249 5.38 10.05 0.09
C GLY A 249 5.45 11.44 -0.50
N HIS A 250 5.60 11.55 -1.82
CA HIS A 250 5.96 12.81 -2.48
C HIS A 250 4.96 13.94 -2.15
N ALA A 251 3.68 13.72 -2.33
CA ALA A 251 2.66 14.75 -2.07
C ALA A 251 2.64 15.15 -0.60
N LEU A 252 2.59 14.18 0.33
CA LEU A 252 2.57 14.45 1.77
C LEU A 252 3.77 15.27 2.21
N ILE A 253 4.99 14.90 1.77
CA ILE A 253 6.22 15.64 2.16
C ILE A 253 6.23 17.02 1.51
N SER A 254 5.79 17.17 0.26
CA SER A 254 5.70 18.48 -0.41
C SER A 254 4.73 19.42 0.30
N GLU A 255 3.57 18.94 0.70
CA GLU A 255 2.58 19.70 1.47
C GLU A 255 3.11 20.05 2.88
N ALA A 256 3.88 19.14 3.48
CA ALA A 256 4.49 19.33 4.80
C ALA A 256 5.55 20.45 4.83
N LEU A 257 6.18 20.78 3.69
CA LEU A 257 7.10 21.93 3.60
C LEU A 257 6.43 23.26 3.97
N TYR A 258 5.13 23.38 3.72
CA TYR A 258 4.36 24.61 3.98
C TYR A 258 3.55 24.55 5.28
N ALA A 259 3.11 23.36 5.68
CA ALA A 259 2.16 23.19 6.79
C ALA A 259 2.77 22.51 8.03
N GLY A 260 3.99 21.98 7.91
CA GLY A 260 4.62 21.17 8.93
C GLY A 260 4.18 19.70 8.88
N LEU A 261 5.14 18.79 9.11
CA LEU A 261 4.96 17.37 8.90
C LEU A 261 3.85 16.74 9.75
N ALA A 262 3.84 17.01 11.06
CA ALA A 262 2.82 16.46 11.96
C ALA A 262 1.41 16.95 11.63
N ALA A 263 1.24 18.21 11.24
CA ALA A 263 -0.05 18.76 10.84
C ALA A 263 -0.56 18.12 9.55
N THR A 264 0.33 17.91 8.58
CA THR A 264 0.01 17.25 7.31
C THR A 264 -0.43 15.81 7.52
N VAL A 265 0.32 15.01 8.30
CA VAL A 265 -0.08 13.62 8.63
C VAL A 265 -1.49 13.59 9.24
N LYS A 266 -1.81 14.48 10.18
CA LYS A 266 -3.14 14.55 10.80
C LYS A 266 -4.25 14.85 9.78
N ARG A 267 -3.98 15.72 8.77
CA ARG A 267 -4.95 15.99 7.70
C ARG A 267 -5.21 14.76 6.84
N TYR A 268 -4.16 14.02 6.45
CA TYR A 268 -4.34 12.75 5.72
C TYR A 268 -5.13 11.71 6.53
N LEU A 269 -4.87 11.59 7.83
CA LEU A 269 -5.65 10.71 8.71
C LEU A 269 -7.12 11.13 8.78
N ALA A 270 -7.41 12.43 8.83
CA ALA A 270 -8.79 12.93 8.80
C ALA A 270 -9.49 12.57 7.46
N VAL A 271 -8.81 12.78 6.33
CA VAL A 271 -9.35 12.39 5.00
C VAL A 271 -9.67 10.89 4.92
N ILE A 272 -8.82 10.04 5.48
CA ILE A 272 -9.02 8.59 5.53
C ILE A 272 -10.21 8.22 6.42
N GLY A 273 -10.40 8.91 7.55
CA GLY A 273 -11.49 8.66 8.50
C GLY A 273 -12.86 9.14 8.04
N GLU A 274 -12.95 10.02 7.05
CA GLU A 274 -14.19 10.64 6.55
C GLU A 274 -14.83 9.91 5.33
N ARG A 275 -14.68 8.61 5.20
CA ARG A 275 -15.21 7.82 4.07
C ARG A 275 -16.73 7.78 3.97
#